data_c206355e956a79da70afa984719ad462
#
_entry.id   c206355e956a79da70afa984719ad462
#
_cell.length_a   1.000
_cell.length_b   1.000
_cell.length_c   1.000
_cell.angle_alpha   90.00
_cell.angle_beta   90.00
_cell.angle_gamma   90.00
#
_symmetry.space_group_name_H-M   'P 1'
#
loop_
_entity.id
_entity.type
_entity.pdbx_description
1 polymer ?
#
loop_
_entity_poly.entity_id
_entity_poly.type
_entity_poly.pdbx_seq_one_letter_code
_entity_poly.pdbx_strand_id
1 'polypeptide(L)'
;MKKAVSLLLLALCLALPLSAQTPLSLDELCANAPKDEPSTRDFTQAEQVLVEGVDYRAVFCTGAGAIYVDLYEKYTPVTVNNFVFLAQNGFYNNTTFHRVIENFMAQGGDPTGTGTGGPNYRFEDELVGFLKFDRIGLLAMANAGANTNGSQFFITTELTGWLNYRHTIFGDVLDGFDALKSIQLRDPQTATTPGTALETVVIVTNPARVASTFVEDVQIYEREGFEEALGNVVAPANLPNDLKQGEAAGAFDTAQVAQSAGSALADEYAAYLERHRHEFRVAQEVEGCSANYQFQQLGYVVDAFETAEDAQNALNDSFLETLNEAEGFSPAPNAPEDAKAFVISKPTCTDNAGSIARLYALRGRYLVTIYGHFPQNIIDQVPVKTLLSFIAPIFESELADAFRSELR
;
A
#
# COMPACT_ATOMS: atom_id res chain seq x y z
N MET A 1 58.64 -8.10 53.57
CA MET A 1 57.17 -8.23 53.61
C MET A 1 56.59 -6.88 53.13
N LYS A 2 56.26 -6.72 51.83
CA LYS A 2 55.66 -5.51 51.27
C LYS A 2 54.22 -5.87 50.90
N LYS A 3 53.25 -5.24 51.58
CA LYS A 3 51.83 -5.38 51.30
C LYS A 3 51.47 -4.50 50.07
N ALA A 4 51.01 -5.09 49.01
CA ALA A 4 50.43 -4.38 47.92
C ALA A 4 48.95 -4.06 48.22
N VAL A 5 48.57 -2.79 48.18
CA VAL A 5 47.21 -2.32 48.30
C VAL A 5 46.69 -2.16 46.86
N SER A 6 45.75 -3.04 46.46
CA SER A 6 45.04 -2.91 45.21
C SER A 6 43.93 -1.87 45.35
N LEU A 7 44.06 -0.76 44.63
CA LEU A 7 43.02 0.25 44.49
C LEU A 7 42.05 -0.22 43.39
N LEU A 8 40.85 -0.60 43.78
CA LEU A 8 39.73 -0.91 42.86
C LEU A 8 39.12 0.42 42.43
N LEU A 9 39.41 0.89 41.22
CA LEU A 9 38.72 2.01 40.61
C LEU A 9 37.35 1.52 40.11
N LEU A 10 36.29 1.87 40.83
CA LEU A 10 34.91 1.69 40.42
C LEU A 10 34.60 2.78 39.36
N ALA A 11 34.63 2.41 38.08
CA ALA A 11 34.17 3.29 37.00
C ALA A 11 32.64 3.41 37.07
N LEU A 12 32.18 4.51 37.67
CA LEU A 12 30.78 4.90 37.68
C LEU A 12 30.43 5.40 36.23
N CYS A 13 29.93 4.52 35.36
CA CYS A 13 29.31 4.94 34.11
C CYS A 13 28.04 5.75 34.44
N LEU A 14 28.18 7.06 34.54
CA LEU A 14 27.04 7.99 34.47
C LEU A 14 26.43 7.84 33.09
N ALA A 15 25.35 7.04 32.95
CA ALA A 15 24.45 7.11 31.84
C ALA A 15 23.82 8.50 31.86
N LEU A 16 24.36 9.41 31.05
CA LEU A 16 23.69 10.66 30.77
C LEU A 16 22.30 10.33 30.20
N PRO A 17 21.22 10.94 30.72
CA PRO A 17 19.91 10.76 30.09
C PRO A 17 20.03 11.19 28.64
N LEU A 18 19.63 10.30 27.71
CA LEU A 18 19.46 10.64 26.32
C LEU A 18 18.43 11.79 26.30
N SER A 19 18.91 13.02 26.13
CA SER A 19 18.05 14.19 26.06
C SER A 19 17.07 13.94 24.91
N ALA A 20 15.80 13.76 25.23
CA ALA A 20 14.76 13.71 24.22
C ALA A 20 14.83 15.03 23.45
N GLN A 21 15.32 14.97 22.21
CA GLN A 21 15.41 16.17 21.36
C GLN A 21 13.97 16.61 21.08
N THR A 22 13.69 17.89 21.33
CA THR A 22 12.38 18.47 21.02
C THR A 22 12.06 18.24 19.55
N PRO A 23 10.85 17.75 19.22
CA PRO A 23 10.42 17.66 17.82
C PRO A 23 10.50 19.02 17.12
N LEU A 24 10.96 19.03 15.88
CA LEU A 24 11.04 20.22 15.05
C LEU A 24 9.73 20.45 14.33
N SER A 25 9.29 21.70 14.22
CA SER A 25 8.19 22.07 13.34
C SER A 25 8.54 21.83 11.87
N LEU A 26 7.53 21.75 11.01
CA LEU A 26 7.75 21.61 9.57
C LEU A 26 8.57 22.77 9.00
N ASP A 27 8.32 23.98 9.46
CA ASP A 27 9.07 25.18 9.05
C ASP A 27 10.54 25.14 9.49
N GLU A 28 10.82 24.65 10.72
CA GLU A 28 12.19 24.46 11.20
C GLU A 28 12.93 23.37 10.41
N LEU A 29 12.24 22.28 10.04
CA LEU A 29 12.80 21.25 9.16
C LEU A 29 13.17 21.86 7.81
N CYS A 30 12.29 22.64 7.20
CA CYS A 30 12.53 23.29 5.92
C CYS A 30 13.62 24.38 5.98
N ALA A 31 13.69 25.11 7.08
CA ALA A 31 14.73 26.14 7.27
C ALA A 31 16.14 25.53 7.41
N ASN A 32 16.25 24.35 8.01
CA ASN A 32 17.51 23.65 8.25
C ASN A 32 17.92 22.68 7.13
N ALA A 33 17.03 22.42 6.17
CA ALA A 33 17.28 21.46 5.09
C ALA A 33 18.29 21.99 4.06
N PRO A 34 19.16 21.14 3.51
CA PRO A 34 20.05 21.52 2.41
C PRO A 34 19.21 21.82 1.15
N LYS A 35 19.55 22.93 0.49
CA LYS A 35 18.90 23.43 -0.74
C LYS A 35 19.89 23.64 -1.88
N ASP A 36 21.09 23.05 -1.76
CA ASP A 36 22.11 23.17 -2.77
C ASP A 36 21.69 22.46 -4.07
N GLU A 37 22.14 23.00 -5.20
CA GLU A 37 21.97 22.29 -6.48
C GLU A 37 22.69 20.94 -6.43
N PRO A 38 22.04 19.84 -6.87
CA PRO A 38 22.69 18.56 -6.90
C PRO A 38 23.83 18.54 -7.92
N SER A 39 24.82 17.69 -7.69
CA SER A 39 25.95 17.51 -8.62
C SER A 39 25.53 16.88 -9.95
N THR A 40 24.46 16.12 -9.95
CA THR A 40 23.83 15.51 -11.13
C THR A 40 22.34 15.30 -10.91
N ARG A 41 21.58 15.29 -12.01
CA ARG A 41 20.20 14.82 -12.09
C ARG A 41 20.05 13.68 -13.09
N ASP A 42 21.18 13.15 -13.57
CA ASP A 42 21.23 12.06 -14.55
C ASP A 42 21.62 10.77 -13.83
N PHE A 43 20.70 9.82 -13.81
CA PHE A 43 20.88 8.51 -13.19
C PHE A 43 20.52 7.41 -14.20
N THR A 44 21.04 6.22 -14.01
CA THR A 44 20.69 5.04 -14.82
C THR A 44 19.57 4.23 -14.21
N GLN A 45 19.44 4.29 -12.89
CA GLN A 45 18.39 3.64 -12.07
C GLN A 45 18.43 4.22 -10.67
N ALA A 46 17.37 3.99 -9.88
CA ALA A 46 17.41 4.23 -8.44
C ALA A 46 18.24 3.13 -7.74
N GLU A 47 19.12 3.53 -6.83
CA GLU A 47 19.78 2.60 -5.92
C GLU A 47 18.79 2.22 -4.79
N GLN A 48 18.99 1.02 -4.19
CA GLN A 48 18.18 0.61 -3.04
C GLN A 48 18.60 1.41 -1.81
N VAL A 49 17.69 2.22 -1.28
CA VAL A 49 17.91 3.09 -0.11
C VAL A 49 16.93 2.83 1.04
N LEU A 50 15.82 2.14 0.77
CA LEU A 50 14.88 1.79 1.82
C LEU A 50 15.45 0.68 2.70
N VAL A 51 15.22 0.83 4.01
CA VAL A 51 15.55 -0.15 5.04
C VAL A 51 14.24 -0.75 5.55
N GLU A 52 14.17 -2.06 5.61
CA GLU A 52 13.01 -2.80 6.09
C GLU A 52 12.60 -2.37 7.51
N GLY A 53 11.30 -2.18 7.75
CA GLY A 53 10.74 -1.80 9.04
C GLY A 53 10.93 -0.31 9.41
N VAL A 54 11.44 0.51 8.50
CA VAL A 54 11.53 1.97 8.70
C VAL A 54 10.31 2.64 8.07
N ASP A 55 9.60 3.45 8.86
CA ASP A 55 8.53 4.35 8.41
C ASP A 55 9.15 5.57 7.71
N TYR A 56 8.84 5.74 6.43
CA TYR A 56 9.34 6.83 5.60
C TYR A 56 8.27 7.90 5.39
N ARG A 57 8.61 9.14 5.73
CA ARG A 57 7.79 10.31 5.45
C ARG A 57 8.60 11.39 4.74
N ALA A 58 7.93 12.33 4.13
CA ALA A 58 8.56 13.42 3.41
C ALA A 58 8.00 14.79 3.82
N VAL A 59 8.86 15.81 3.92
CA VAL A 59 8.44 17.20 4.03
C VAL A 59 8.84 17.92 2.74
N PHE A 60 7.85 18.34 1.97
CA PHE A 60 8.03 19.17 0.78
C PHE A 60 8.15 20.63 1.26
N CYS A 61 9.34 21.20 1.13
CA CYS A 61 9.61 22.60 1.46
C CYS A 61 9.29 23.46 0.24
N THR A 62 8.18 24.17 0.27
CA THR A 62 7.70 24.91 -0.90
C THR A 62 7.65 26.43 -0.63
N GLY A 63 7.61 27.23 -1.70
CA GLY A 63 7.37 28.67 -1.60
C GLY A 63 5.97 29.04 -1.09
N ALA A 64 5.07 28.06 -0.96
CA ALA A 64 3.72 28.23 -0.39
C ALA A 64 3.63 27.76 1.07
N GLY A 65 4.70 27.17 1.62
CA GLY A 65 4.77 26.56 2.94
C GLY A 65 5.20 25.09 2.89
N ALA A 66 5.31 24.46 4.04
CA ALA A 66 5.69 23.07 4.16
C ALA A 66 4.47 22.14 4.00
N ILE A 67 4.68 21.00 3.33
CA ILE A 67 3.66 19.95 3.17
C ILE A 67 4.27 18.64 3.69
N TYR A 68 3.65 18.02 4.70
CA TYR A 68 4.09 16.79 5.32
C TYR A 68 3.31 15.62 4.76
N VAL A 69 4.02 14.58 4.32
CA VAL A 69 3.45 13.47 3.54
C VAL A 69 3.93 12.14 4.10
N ASP A 70 3.03 11.21 4.25
CA ASP A 70 3.31 9.79 4.48
C ASP A 70 3.69 9.07 3.19
N LEU A 71 4.63 8.12 3.24
CA LEU A 71 5.05 7.35 2.07
C LEU A 71 4.66 5.88 2.28
N TYR A 72 4.16 5.24 1.23
CA TYR A 72 3.61 3.88 1.30
C TYR A 72 4.64 2.81 0.91
N GLU A 73 5.80 2.77 1.60
CA GLU A 73 6.90 1.85 1.30
C GLU A 73 6.53 0.37 1.38
N LYS A 74 5.51 0.03 2.19
CA LYS A 74 5.02 -1.36 2.31
C LYS A 74 4.27 -1.85 1.06
N TYR A 75 3.63 -0.93 0.32
CA TYR A 75 2.70 -1.26 -0.76
C TYR A 75 3.18 -0.84 -2.14
N THR A 76 4.02 0.18 -2.19
CA THR A 76 4.65 0.68 -3.43
C THR A 76 6.15 0.88 -3.24
N PRO A 77 6.87 -0.19 -2.82
CA PRO A 77 8.28 -0.11 -2.41
C PRO A 77 9.21 0.38 -3.50
N VAL A 78 9.00 0.03 -4.77
CA VAL A 78 9.83 0.48 -5.89
C VAL A 78 9.68 1.98 -6.10
N THR A 79 8.45 2.47 -6.05
CA THR A 79 8.11 3.90 -6.23
C THR A 79 8.63 4.73 -5.07
N VAL A 80 8.42 4.29 -3.83
CA VAL A 80 8.93 4.99 -2.63
C VAL A 80 10.45 4.96 -2.61
N ASN A 81 11.09 3.82 -2.94
CA ASN A 81 12.54 3.75 -3.06
C ASN A 81 13.09 4.75 -4.08
N ASN A 82 12.48 4.82 -5.26
CA ASN A 82 12.84 5.81 -6.29
C ASN A 82 12.72 7.24 -5.78
N PHE A 83 11.59 7.57 -5.16
CA PHE A 83 11.35 8.92 -4.64
C PHE A 83 12.34 9.31 -3.54
N VAL A 84 12.57 8.42 -2.56
CA VAL A 84 13.53 8.62 -1.45
C VAL A 84 14.95 8.75 -1.99
N PHE A 85 15.37 7.88 -2.93
CA PHE A 85 16.68 7.96 -3.58
C PHE A 85 16.88 9.32 -4.25
N LEU A 86 15.93 9.77 -5.05
CA LEU A 86 16.01 11.05 -5.75
C LEU A 86 16.02 12.24 -4.75
N ALA A 87 15.19 12.21 -3.71
CA ALA A 87 15.16 13.26 -2.69
C ALA A 87 16.49 13.35 -1.93
N GLN A 88 17.06 12.21 -1.49
CA GLN A 88 18.35 12.16 -0.80
C GLN A 88 19.52 12.66 -1.65
N ASN A 89 19.42 12.52 -2.98
CA ASN A 89 20.40 13.06 -3.93
C ASN A 89 20.13 14.54 -4.33
N GLY A 90 19.16 15.20 -3.68
CA GLY A 90 18.81 16.61 -3.96
C GLY A 90 18.17 16.83 -5.33
N PHE A 91 17.68 15.76 -5.99
CA PHE A 91 17.10 15.84 -7.33
C PHE A 91 15.97 16.87 -7.43
N TYR A 92 15.17 17.00 -6.38
CA TYR A 92 14.04 17.91 -6.30
C TYR A 92 14.41 19.33 -5.84
N ASN A 93 15.67 19.58 -5.43
CA ASN A 93 16.09 20.89 -4.95
C ASN A 93 15.97 21.93 -6.05
N ASN A 94 15.42 23.09 -5.69
CA ASN A 94 15.26 24.24 -6.58
C ASN A 94 14.45 23.93 -7.86
N THR A 95 13.49 23.00 -7.76
CA THR A 95 12.53 22.72 -8.83
C THR A 95 11.24 23.51 -8.63
N THR A 96 10.21 23.24 -9.39
CA THR A 96 8.92 23.94 -9.29
C THR A 96 7.74 23.00 -9.47
N PHE A 97 6.58 23.40 -8.94
CA PHE A 97 5.30 22.87 -9.40
C PHE A 97 4.98 23.50 -10.75
N HIS A 98 5.36 22.80 -11.80
CA HIS A 98 5.33 23.31 -13.17
C HIS A 98 3.94 23.25 -13.82
N ARG A 99 3.03 22.42 -13.31
CA ARG A 99 1.65 22.27 -13.79
C ARG A 99 0.69 22.16 -12.61
N VAL A 100 -0.17 23.14 -12.43
CA VAL A 100 -1.14 23.22 -11.34
C VAL A 100 -2.50 23.56 -11.90
N ILE A 101 -3.45 22.65 -11.78
CA ILE A 101 -4.79 22.79 -12.32
C ILE A 101 -5.78 22.88 -11.16
N GLU A 102 -6.64 23.87 -11.20
CA GLU A 102 -7.71 24.08 -10.23
C GLU A 102 -8.64 22.87 -10.18
N ASN A 103 -9.03 22.47 -8.97
CA ASN A 103 -9.91 21.33 -8.73
C ASN A 103 -9.39 20.02 -9.36
N PHE A 104 -8.07 19.83 -9.36
CA PHE A 104 -7.45 18.63 -9.89
C PHE A 104 -6.18 18.26 -9.12
N MET A 105 -5.03 18.91 -9.40
CA MET A 105 -3.75 18.52 -8.80
C MET A 105 -2.66 19.59 -8.96
N ALA A 106 -1.61 19.48 -8.14
CA ALA A 106 -0.35 20.19 -8.28
C ALA A 106 0.75 19.20 -8.69
N GLN A 107 1.35 19.36 -9.87
CA GLN A 107 2.39 18.49 -10.44
C GLN A 107 3.76 19.15 -10.40
N GLY A 108 4.74 18.41 -9.86
CA GLY A 108 6.14 18.77 -9.75
C GLY A 108 7.10 17.65 -10.15
N GLY A 109 8.36 17.74 -9.69
CA GLY A 109 9.36 16.68 -9.87
C GLY A 109 10.04 16.66 -11.24
N ASP A 110 9.82 17.68 -12.07
CA ASP A 110 10.57 17.91 -13.32
C ASP A 110 11.64 18.99 -13.09
N PRO A 111 12.94 18.67 -13.15
CA PRO A 111 14.00 19.65 -12.96
C PRO A 111 14.01 20.77 -14.02
N THR A 112 13.46 20.48 -15.20
CA THR A 112 13.41 21.47 -16.29
C THR A 112 12.19 22.40 -16.21
N GLY A 113 11.16 22.01 -15.43
CA GLY A 113 9.91 22.76 -15.29
C GLY A 113 9.05 22.79 -16.56
N THR A 114 9.33 21.94 -17.54
CA THR A 114 8.65 21.88 -18.85
C THR A 114 7.57 20.79 -18.94
N GLY A 115 7.59 19.85 -18.01
CA GLY A 115 6.75 18.65 -18.02
C GLY A 115 7.36 17.45 -18.76
N THR A 116 8.59 17.59 -19.28
CA THR A 116 9.26 16.54 -20.08
C THR A 116 10.55 16.01 -19.45
N GLY A 117 11.07 16.67 -18.39
CA GLY A 117 12.29 16.27 -17.70
C GLY A 117 12.06 15.09 -16.75
N GLY A 118 13.17 14.46 -16.37
CA GLY A 118 13.19 13.32 -15.47
C GLY A 118 14.61 12.82 -15.18
N PRO A 119 14.77 11.66 -14.52
CA PRO A 119 16.06 11.15 -14.05
C PRO A 119 16.81 10.31 -15.10
N ASN A 120 16.40 10.30 -16.37
CA ASN A 120 16.91 9.53 -17.51
C ASN A 120 16.61 8.02 -17.49
N TYR A 121 15.82 7.53 -16.53
CA TYR A 121 15.30 6.16 -16.52
C TYR A 121 13.81 6.16 -16.28
N ARG A 122 13.19 5.00 -16.46
CA ARG A 122 11.78 4.74 -16.21
C ARG A 122 11.63 3.44 -15.44
N PHE A 123 10.50 3.32 -14.70
CA PHE A 123 10.16 2.11 -13.96
C PHE A 123 8.66 1.82 -14.02
N GLU A 124 8.29 0.63 -13.62
CA GLU A 124 6.95 0.06 -13.73
C GLU A 124 5.97 0.72 -12.74
N ASP A 125 4.66 0.61 -13.05
CA ASP A 125 3.59 1.01 -12.14
C ASP A 125 3.40 -0.03 -11.02
N GLU A 126 3.12 0.45 -9.82
CA GLU A 126 2.68 -0.36 -8.68
C GLU A 126 1.22 0.00 -8.36
N LEU A 127 0.28 -0.70 -9.00
CA LEU A 127 -1.14 -0.44 -8.87
C LEU A 127 -1.73 -1.35 -7.79
N VAL A 128 -2.06 -0.76 -6.64
CA VAL A 128 -2.61 -1.46 -5.48
C VAL A 128 -4.12 -1.31 -5.45
N GLY A 129 -4.85 -2.42 -5.27
CA GLY A 129 -6.31 -2.50 -5.45
C GLY A 129 -7.11 -1.55 -4.55
N PHE A 130 -6.68 -1.35 -3.30
CA PHE A 130 -7.35 -0.47 -2.34
C PHE A 130 -6.84 0.99 -2.36
N LEU A 131 -5.74 1.30 -3.06
CA LEU A 131 -5.28 2.68 -3.24
C LEU A 131 -6.03 3.32 -4.40
N LYS A 132 -6.96 4.22 -4.07
CA LYS A 132 -7.81 4.93 -5.03
C LYS A 132 -7.70 6.43 -4.86
N PHE A 133 -8.00 7.17 -5.94
CA PHE A 133 -8.07 8.63 -5.93
C PHE A 133 -9.44 9.10 -5.38
N ASP A 134 -9.73 8.75 -4.14
CA ASP A 134 -11.00 8.96 -3.43
C ASP A 134 -10.95 10.10 -2.41
N ARG A 135 -9.81 10.77 -2.28
CA ARG A 135 -9.61 11.93 -1.39
C ARG A 135 -8.59 12.91 -1.94
N ILE A 136 -8.55 14.09 -1.37
CA ILE A 136 -7.51 15.10 -1.64
C ILE A 136 -6.22 14.74 -0.87
N GLY A 137 -5.08 15.26 -1.38
CA GLY A 137 -3.78 15.07 -0.73
C GLY A 137 -3.05 13.81 -1.13
N LEU A 138 -3.57 12.98 -2.05
CA LEU A 138 -2.87 11.79 -2.51
C LEU A 138 -1.65 12.15 -3.35
N LEU A 139 -0.49 11.60 -2.99
CA LEU A 139 0.75 11.71 -3.73
C LEU A 139 0.87 10.54 -4.71
N ALA A 140 0.99 10.84 -6.00
CA ALA A 140 1.04 9.83 -7.04
C ALA A 140 2.05 10.17 -8.14
N MET A 141 2.52 9.13 -8.87
CA MET A 141 3.42 9.31 -10.00
C MET A 141 2.70 9.86 -11.22
N ALA A 142 3.25 10.94 -11.80
CA ALA A 142 2.92 11.34 -13.15
C ALA A 142 3.66 10.45 -14.14
N ASN A 143 2.98 10.01 -15.19
CA ASN A 143 3.52 9.16 -16.25
C ASN A 143 3.00 9.57 -17.64
N ALA A 144 3.62 9.04 -18.69
CA ALA A 144 3.23 9.23 -20.10
C ALA A 144 2.54 7.98 -20.68
N GLY A 145 1.92 7.17 -19.84
CA GLY A 145 1.32 5.88 -20.11
C GLY A 145 1.87 4.81 -19.15
N ALA A 146 1.34 3.60 -19.22
CA ALA A 146 1.70 2.51 -18.32
C ALA A 146 3.22 2.25 -18.29
N ASN A 147 3.76 2.04 -17.07
CA ASN A 147 5.15 1.68 -16.84
C ASN A 147 6.16 2.73 -17.36
N THR A 148 5.82 4.02 -17.24
CA THR A 148 6.70 5.12 -17.66
C THR A 148 6.99 6.11 -16.54
N ASN A 149 6.95 5.66 -15.27
CA ASN A 149 7.27 6.47 -14.11
C ASN A 149 8.74 6.92 -14.14
N GLY A 150 9.01 8.10 -13.64
CA GLY A 150 10.36 8.67 -13.52
C GLY A 150 10.53 9.43 -12.21
N SER A 151 10.62 10.78 -12.28
CA SER A 151 10.69 11.63 -11.10
C SER A 151 9.45 12.50 -10.89
N GLN A 152 8.62 12.67 -11.91
CA GLN A 152 7.47 13.56 -11.82
C GLN A 152 6.37 12.93 -10.97
N PHE A 153 5.82 13.73 -10.07
CA PHE A 153 4.72 13.37 -9.18
C PHE A 153 3.63 14.45 -9.23
N PHE A 154 2.47 14.11 -8.70
CA PHE A 154 1.42 15.10 -8.43
C PHE A 154 0.76 14.83 -7.08
N ILE A 155 0.23 15.90 -6.48
CA ILE A 155 -0.59 15.83 -5.26
C ILE A 155 -2.00 16.28 -5.63
N THR A 156 -3.01 15.46 -5.32
CA THR A 156 -4.40 15.76 -5.64
C THR A 156 -4.95 16.88 -4.77
N THR A 157 -5.70 17.80 -5.38
CA THR A 157 -6.43 18.88 -4.69
C THR A 157 -7.93 18.71 -4.75
N GLU A 158 -8.40 17.65 -5.43
CA GLU A 158 -9.80 17.24 -5.56
C GLU A 158 -9.89 15.73 -5.74
N LEU A 159 -11.09 15.14 -5.64
CA LEU A 159 -11.38 13.73 -5.95
C LEU A 159 -11.16 13.47 -7.44
N THR A 160 -10.29 12.52 -7.75
CA THR A 160 -9.87 12.26 -9.14
C THR A 160 -10.03 10.79 -9.53
N GLY A 161 -11.16 10.17 -9.18
CA GLY A 161 -11.42 8.75 -9.34
C GLY A 161 -11.20 8.18 -10.77
N TRP A 162 -11.21 9.02 -11.81
CA TRP A 162 -10.88 8.62 -13.18
C TRP A 162 -9.40 8.27 -13.39
N LEU A 163 -8.52 8.57 -12.40
CA LEU A 163 -7.10 8.19 -12.40
C LEU A 163 -6.85 6.82 -11.76
N ASN A 164 -7.85 6.20 -11.14
CA ASN A 164 -7.72 4.90 -10.51
C ASN A 164 -7.06 3.88 -11.46
N TYR A 165 -6.08 3.16 -10.93
CA TYR A 165 -5.35 2.09 -11.65
C TYR A 165 -4.62 2.56 -12.92
N ARG A 166 -4.27 3.85 -12.99
CA ARG A 166 -3.48 4.45 -14.08
C ARG A 166 -2.21 5.12 -13.60
N HIS A 167 -2.17 5.45 -12.33
CA HIS A 167 -1.04 6.11 -11.67
C HIS A 167 -0.77 5.42 -10.33
N THR A 168 0.50 5.17 -10.02
CA THR A 168 0.91 4.65 -8.71
C THR A 168 0.67 5.71 -7.65
N ILE A 169 -0.22 5.43 -6.68
CA ILE A 169 -0.36 6.21 -5.47
C ILE A 169 0.68 5.70 -4.49
N PHE A 170 1.56 6.57 -3.98
CA PHE A 170 2.66 6.17 -3.11
C PHE A 170 2.79 6.98 -1.82
N GLY A 171 1.77 7.79 -1.50
CA GLY A 171 1.71 8.54 -0.25
C GLY A 171 0.45 9.40 -0.14
N ASP A 172 0.27 10.04 1.01
CA ASP A 172 -0.76 11.04 1.26
C ASP A 172 -0.29 12.16 2.20
N VAL A 173 -0.91 13.34 2.06
CA VAL A 173 -0.62 14.53 2.87
C VAL A 173 -1.20 14.33 4.27
N LEU A 174 -0.33 14.44 5.28
CA LEU A 174 -0.67 14.40 6.70
C LEU A 174 -0.95 15.81 7.25
N ASP A 175 -0.13 16.81 6.82
CA ASP A 175 -0.23 18.18 7.29
C ASP A 175 0.21 19.15 6.18
N GLY A 176 -0.18 20.42 6.25
CA GLY A 176 0.16 21.43 5.25
C GLY A 176 -0.84 21.52 4.09
N PHE A 177 -2.09 21.13 4.27
CA PHE A 177 -3.14 21.26 3.25
C PHE A 177 -3.35 22.73 2.80
N ASP A 178 -3.16 23.71 3.70
CA ASP A 178 -3.26 25.12 3.34
C ASP A 178 -2.11 25.53 2.42
N ALA A 179 -0.90 25.03 2.66
CA ALA A 179 0.23 25.23 1.77
C ALA A 179 -0.03 24.58 0.39
N LEU A 180 -0.54 23.34 0.36
CA LEU A 180 -0.92 22.66 -0.88
C LEU A 180 -1.93 23.46 -1.70
N LYS A 181 -2.99 23.97 -1.08
CA LYS A 181 -4.02 24.78 -1.73
C LYS A 181 -3.51 26.18 -2.17
N SER A 182 -2.42 26.67 -1.56
CA SER A 182 -1.79 27.96 -1.87
C SER A 182 -0.76 27.87 -2.99
N ILE A 183 -0.44 26.67 -3.51
CA ILE A 183 0.38 26.50 -4.69
C ILE A 183 -0.29 27.19 -5.89
N GLN A 184 0.45 28.09 -6.53
CA GLN A 184 -0.09 28.94 -7.60
C GLN A 184 -0.54 28.10 -8.82
N LEU A 185 -1.75 28.37 -9.30
CA LEU A 185 -2.26 27.80 -10.54
C LEU A 185 -1.31 28.11 -11.71
N ARG A 186 -1.02 27.12 -12.54
CA ARG A 186 -0.08 27.27 -13.65
C ARG A 186 -0.34 26.26 -14.76
N ASP A 187 -0.47 26.76 -15.97
CA ASP A 187 -0.41 25.97 -17.19
C ASP A 187 0.97 26.17 -17.85
N PRO A 188 1.80 25.12 -17.97
CA PRO A 188 3.15 25.23 -18.52
C PRO A 188 3.17 25.68 -19.99
N GLN A 189 2.06 25.52 -20.73
CA GLN A 189 1.97 25.93 -22.14
C GLN A 189 1.79 27.43 -22.32
N THR A 190 1.20 28.09 -21.33
CA THR A 190 0.86 29.54 -21.43
C THR A 190 1.58 30.40 -20.42
N ALA A 191 2.14 29.82 -19.36
CA ALA A 191 2.78 30.56 -18.29
C ALA A 191 4.10 31.23 -18.72
N THR A 192 4.25 32.47 -18.35
CA THR A 192 5.47 33.27 -18.60
C THR A 192 6.38 33.38 -17.37
N THR A 193 5.94 32.89 -16.21
CA THR A 193 6.67 32.90 -14.95
C THR A 193 6.92 31.47 -14.45
N PRO A 194 7.98 31.26 -13.65
CA PRO A 194 8.17 29.99 -12.96
C PRO A 194 6.95 29.59 -12.10
N GLY A 195 6.77 28.30 -11.86
CA GLY A 195 5.78 27.83 -10.88
C GLY A 195 6.21 28.09 -9.43
N THR A 196 5.33 27.80 -8.47
CA THR A 196 5.66 27.80 -7.05
C THR A 196 6.91 26.94 -6.82
N ALA A 197 7.90 27.48 -6.13
CA ALA A 197 9.16 26.78 -5.88
C ALA A 197 8.93 25.52 -5.02
N LEU A 198 9.59 24.43 -5.39
CA LEU A 198 9.92 23.31 -4.53
C LEU A 198 11.40 23.46 -4.17
N GLU A 199 11.66 23.99 -2.98
CA GLU A 199 13.00 24.32 -2.53
C GLU A 199 13.82 23.07 -2.25
N THR A 200 13.21 22.07 -1.59
CA THR A 200 13.80 20.76 -1.30
C THR A 200 12.72 19.79 -0.80
N VAL A 201 13.06 18.49 -0.75
CA VAL A 201 12.26 17.43 -0.10
C VAL A 201 13.12 16.80 0.99
N VAL A 202 12.65 16.89 2.24
CA VAL A 202 13.32 16.28 3.41
C VAL A 202 12.70 14.91 3.69
N ILE A 203 13.52 13.87 3.69
CA ILE A 203 13.07 12.52 4.08
C ILE A 203 13.17 12.38 5.60
N VAL A 204 12.08 11.94 6.21
CA VAL A 204 11.92 11.70 7.64
C VAL A 204 11.80 10.19 7.87
N THR A 205 12.68 9.64 8.71
CA THR A 205 12.69 8.22 9.11
C THR A 205 12.40 8.01 10.60
N ASN A 206 12.07 9.09 11.29
CA ASN A 206 11.63 9.08 12.68
C ASN A 206 10.54 10.14 12.87
N PRO A 207 9.26 9.78 12.63
CA PRO A 207 8.13 10.71 12.72
C PRO A 207 7.97 11.37 14.10
N ALA A 208 8.40 10.71 15.18
CA ALA A 208 8.34 11.27 16.54
C ALA A 208 9.21 12.54 16.71
N ARG A 209 10.09 12.85 15.75
CA ARG A 209 10.90 14.07 15.72
C ARG A 209 10.26 15.21 14.96
N VAL A 210 9.07 15.04 14.43
CA VAL A 210 8.31 16.05 13.67
C VAL A 210 7.16 16.55 14.54
N ALA A 211 7.12 17.85 14.79
CA ALA A 211 5.97 18.51 15.39
C ALA A 211 5.03 18.92 14.26
N SER A 212 4.02 18.12 14.02
CA SER A 212 2.93 18.41 13.06
C SER A 212 1.59 18.49 13.78
N THR A 213 0.60 19.06 13.12
CA THR A 213 -0.79 19.07 13.61
C THR A 213 -1.52 17.75 13.36
N PHE A 214 -0.89 16.86 12.61
CA PHE A 214 -1.42 15.56 12.31
C PHE A 214 -1.51 14.71 13.60
N VAL A 215 -2.71 14.24 13.87
CA VAL A 215 -2.96 13.25 14.92
C VAL A 215 -3.21 11.92 14.24
N GLU A 216 -2.39 10.95 14.55
CA GLU A 216 -2.55 9.59 14.03
C GLU A 216 -3.84 8.99 14.65
N ASP A 217 -4.90 9.00 13.85
CA ASP A 217 -6.17 8.36 14.22
C ASP A 217 -6.15 6.94 13.65
N VAL A 218 -5.60 6.01 14.44
CA VAL A 218 -5.61 4.59 14.09
C VAL A 218 -7.02 4.08 14.34
N GLN A 219 -7.86 4.10 13.31
CA GLN A 219 -9.15 3.44 13.36
C GLN A 219 -8.94 1.92 13.23
N ILE A 220 -9.06 1.22 14.37
CA ILE A 220 -9.11 -0.24 14.36
C ILE A 220 -10.50 -0.61 13.84
N TYR A 221 -10.54 -1.21 12.65
CA TYR A 221 -11.78 -1.75 12.11
C TYR A 221 -12.09 -3.07 12.80
N GLU A 222 -13.19 -3.08 13.52
CA GLU A 222 -13.75 -4.27 14.13
C GLU A 222 -14.46 -5.14 13.09
N ARG A 223 -14.75 -6.38 13.45
CA ARG A 223 -15.44 -7.37 12.60
C ARG A 223 -16.70 -6.80 11.92
N GLU A 224 -17.51 -6.07 12.67
CA GLU A 224 -18.78 -5.48 12.20
C GLU A 224 -18.56 -4.46 11.08
N GLY A 225 -17.48 -3.67 11.15
CA GLY A 225 -17.12 -2.71 10.09
C GLY A 225 -16.74 -3.40 8.79
N PHE A 226 -16.00 -4.52 8.86
CA PHE A 226 -15.70 -5.35 7.68
C PHE A 226 -16.93 -6.04 7.11
N GLU A 227 -17.82 -6.54 7.97
CA GLU A 227 -19.06 -7.19 7.55
C GLU A 227 -19.97 -6.20 6.81
N GLU A 228 -20.14 -4.97 7.33
CA GLU A 228 -20.90 -3.90 6.67
C GLU A 228 -20.27 -3.51 5.33
N ALA A 229 -18.97 -3.22 5.29
CA ALA A 229 -18.27 -2.79 4.09
C ALA A 229 -18.34 -3.84 2.98
N LEU A 230 -18.00 -5.09 3.28
CA LEU A 230 -18.08 -6.19 2.30
C LEU A 230 -19.51 -6.53 1.91
N GLY A 231 -20.48 -6.39 2.85
CA GLY A 231 -21.90 -6.56 2.58
C GLY A 231 -22.41 -5.55 1.53
N ASN A 232 -21.92 -4.32 1.55
CA ASN A 232 -22.27 -3.30 0.58
C ASN A 232 -21.82 -3.66 -0.86
N VAL A 233 -20.69 -4.35 -1.03
CA VAL A 233 -20.22 -4.81 -2.35
C VAL A 233 -21.21 -5.76 -2.99
N VAL A 234 -21.74 -6.71 -2.22
CA VAL A 234 -22.63 -7.78 -2.69
C VAL A 234 -24.12 -7.45 -2.54
N ALA A 235 -24.45 -6.21 -2.13
CA ALA A 235 -25.84 -5.77 -2.02
C ALA A 235 -26.55 -5.93 -3.38
N PRO A 236 -27.78 -6.45 -3.40
CA PRO A 236 -28.50 -6.71 -4.65
C PRO A 236 -28.63 -5.50 -5.58
N ALA A 237 -28.60 -4.27 -5.02
CA ALA A 237 -28.63 -3.03 -5.79
C ALA A 237 -27.34 -2.78 -6.58
N ASN A 238 -26.22 -3.38 -6.17
CA ASN A 238 -24.90 -3.18 -6.75
C ASN A 238 -24.47 -4.33 -7.68
N LEU A 239 -25.16 -5.47 -7.62
CA LEU A 239 -24.86 -6.62 -8.46
C LEU A 239 -25.67 -6.60 -9.75
N PRO A 240 -25.08 -6.99 -10.91
CA PRO A 240 -25.85 -7.31 -12.12
C PRO A 240 -26.92 -8.38 -11.85
N ASN A 241 -28.02 -8.33 -12.57
CA ASN A 241 -29.22 -9.16 -12.35
C ASN A 241 -29.00 -10.69 -12.36
N ASP A 242 -27.91 -11.16 -12.94
CA ASP A 242 -27.54 -12.56 -13.07
C ASP A 242 -26.41 -13.00 -12.11
N LEU A 243 -25.98 -12.08 -11.23
CA LEU A 243 -25.10 -12.38 -10.12
C LEU A 243 -25.88 -12.34 -8.79
N LYS A 244 -25.52 -13.19 -7.85
CA LYS A 244 -26.06 -13.25 -6.49
C LYS A 244 -24.95 -13.44 -5.47
N GLN A 245 -25.26 -13.14 -4.22
CA GLN A 245 -24.39 -13.49 -3.12
C GLN A 245 -24.22 -15.01 -3.02
N GLY A 246 -22.98 -15.47 -2.88
CA GLY A 246 -22.65 -16.89 -2.71
C GLY A 246 -22.86 -17.36 -1.27
N GLU A 247 -22.74 -18.68 -1.09
CA GLU A 247 -23.01 -19.33 0.20
C GLU A 247 -21.88 -19.12 1.23
N ALA A 248 -20.65 -18.82 0.80
CA ALA A 248 -19.49 -18.63 1.68
C ALA A 248 -19.43 -17.24 2.34
N ALA A 249 -20.53 -16.49 2.33
CA ALA A 249 -20.59 -15.15 2.91
C ALA A 249 -20.93 -15.18 4.39
N GLY A 250 -20.28 -14.35 5.20
CA GLY A 250 -20.57 -14.17 6.61
C GLY A 250 -19.39 -13.67 7.42
N ALA A 251 -19.67 -13.44 8.72
CA ALA A 251 -18.65 -13.12 9.71
C ALA A 251 -18.53 -14.28 10.72
N PHE A 252 -17.30 -14.69 11.00
CA PHE A 252 -16.97 -15.88 11.75
C PHE A 252 -15.99 -15.57 12.87
N ASP A 253 -16.21 -16.15 14.04
CA ASP A 253 -15.19 -16.19 15.09
C ASP A 253 -14.13 -17.28 14.80
N THR A 254 -13.04 -17.23 15.56
CA THR A 254 -11.91 -18.17 15.40
C THR A 254 -12.34 -19.64 15.48
N ALA A 255 -13.28 -19.98 16.34
CA ALA A 255 -13.75 -21.36 16.50
C ALA A 255 -14.56 -21.83 15.28
N GLN A 256 -15.40 -20.96 14.72
CA GLN A 256 -16.16 -21.25 13.50
C GLN A 256 -15.22 -21.40 12.29
N VAL A 257 -14.17 -20.55 12.20
CA VAL A 257 -13.14 -20.67 11.16
C VAL A 257 -12.42 -22.02 11.25
N ALA A 258 -12.01 -22.45 12.44
CA ALA A 258 -11.37 -23.75 12.63
C ALA A 258 -12.25 -24.92 12.14
N GLN A 259 -13.55 -24.86 12.42
CA GLN A 259 -14.50 -25.90 12.00
C GLN A 259 -14.73 -25.96 10.49
N SER A 260 -14.47 -24.88 9.74
CA SER A 260 -14.65 -24.82 8.30
C SER A 260 -13.75 -25.78 7.52
N ALA A 261 -12.59 -26.17 8.08
CA ALA A 261 -11.66 -27.14 7.49
C ALA A 261 -12.12 -28.60 7.56
N GLY A 262 -13.32 -28.85 8.08
CA GLY A 262 -13.85 -30.20 8.29
C GLY A 262 -13.22 -30.92 9.48
N SER A 263 -13.85 -32.04 9.93
CA SER A 263 -13.48 -32.70 11.17
C SER A 263 -12.05 -33.28 11.21
N ALA A 264 -11.43 -33.51 10.06
CA ALA A 264 -10.09 -34.10 9.98
C ALA A 264 -8.97 -33.08 10.31
N LEU A 265 -9.18 -31.80 10.04
CA LEU A 265 -8.18 -30.73 10.21
C LEU A 265 -8.60 -29.66 11.24
N ALA A 266 -9.81 -29.76 11.81
CA ALA A 266 -10.33 -28.70 12.68
C ALA A 266 -9.44 -28.41 13.89
N ASP A 267 -8.91 -29.44 14.55
CA ASP A 267 -8.03 -29.28 15.72
C ASP A 267 -6.68 -28.64 15.33
N GLU A 268 -6.10 -29.04 14.19
CA GLU A 268 -4.84 -28.50 13.70
C GLU A 268 -5.03 -27.05 13.21
N TYR A 269 -6.16 -26.77 12.57
CA TYR A 269 -6.51 -25.42 12.16
C TYR A 269 -6.77 -24.52 13.37
N ALA A 270 -7.44 -25.01 14.41
CA ALA A 270 -7.61 -24.26 15.65
C ALA A 270 -6.25 -23.91 16.28
N ALA A 271 -5.31 -24.87 16.32
CA ALA A 271 -3.96 -24.64 16.84
C ALA A 271 -3.15 -23.64 15.98
N TYR A 272 -3.34 -23.64 14.65
CA TYR A 272 -2.75 -22.64 13.75
C TYR A 272 -3.31 -21.24 14.05
N LEU A 273 -4.64 -21.09 14.12
CA LEU A 273 -5.29 -19.81 14.38
C LEU A 273 -4.91 -19.23 15.77
N GLU A 274 -4.85 -20.09 16.81
CA GLU A 274 -4.40 -19.69 18.15
C GLU A 274 -2.94 -19.26 18.17
N ARG A 275 -2.04 -20.00 17.51
CA ARG A 275 -0.61 -19.72 17.40
C ARG A 275 -0.34 -18.35 16.81
N HIS A 276 -1.13 -17.97 15.82
CA HIS A 276 -1.01 -16.70 15.10
C HIS A 276 -1.95 -15.61 15.61
N ARG A 277 -2.61 -15.81 16.76
CA ARG A 277 -3.50 -14.84 17.40
C ARG A 277 -4.57 -14.29 16.47
N HIS A 278 -5.24 -15.21 15.75
CA HIS A 278 -6.37 -14.87 14.88
C HIS A 278 -7.56 -14.35 15.70
N GLU A 279 -8.18 -13.28 15.25
CA GLU A 279 -9.29 -12.62 15.93
C GLU A 279 -10.65 -12.94 15.31
N PHE A 280 -10.78 -12.76 13.99
CA PHE A 280 -12.03 -13.03 13.26
C PHE A 280 -11.78 -13.23 11.76
N ARG A 281 -12.77 -13.78 11.07
CA ARG A 281 -12.86 -13.83 9.61
C ARG A 281 -14.14 -13.16 9.13
N VAL A 282 -14.05 -12.37 8.06
CA VAL A 282 -15.19 -11.92 7.27
C VAL A 282 -15.01 -12.36 5.83
N ALA A 283 -16.02 -12.98 5.26
CA ALA A 283 -15.99 -13.50 3.89
C ALA A 283 -17.18 -12.98 3.08
N GLN A 284 -16.94 -12.69 1.81
CA GLN A 284 -17.98 -12.41 0.84
C GLN A 284 -17.71 -13.13 -0.45
N GLU A 285 -18.78 -13.51 -1.11
CA GLU A 285 -18.73 -14.26 -2.36
C GLU A 285 -19.84 -13.78 -3.29
N VAL A 286 -19.50 -13.70 -4.58
CA VAL A 286 -20.43 -13.43 -5.66
C VAL A 286 -20.39 -14.62 -6.62
N GLU A 287 -21.55 -15.14 -6.97
CA GLU A 287 -21.65 -16.24 -7.92
C GLU A 287 -22.67 -15.97 -9.02
N GLY A 288 -22.45 -16.54 -10.20
CA GLY A 288 -23.37 -16.48 -11.30
C GLY A 288 -22.98 -17.46 -12.42
N CYS A 289 -23.98 -18.06 -13.03
CA CYS A 289 -23.78 -19.00 -14.12
C CYS A 289 -24.30 -18.39 -15.43
N SER A 290 -23.50 -17.53 -16.05
CA SER A 290 -23.83 -16.91 -17.33
C SER A 290 -22.68 -17.01 -18.31
N ALA A 291 -22.98 -17.29 -19.57
CA ALA A 291 -21.98 -17.26 -20.64
C ALA A 291 -21.40 -15.83 -20.91
N ASN A 292 -22.03 -14.82 -20.32
CA ASN A 292 -21.59 -13.43 -20.46
C ASN A 292 -20.46 -13.04 -19.52
N TYR A 293 -20.17 -13.85 -18.48
CA TYR A 293 -19.10 -13.57 -17.51
C TYR A 293 -17.87 -14.43 -17.78
N GLN A 294 -16.70 -13.82 -17.60
CA GLN A 294 -15.42 -14.53 -17.63
C GLN A 294 -15.11 -15.24 -16.29
N PHE A 295 -16.04 -15.24 -15.35
CA PHE A 295 -15.94 -15.91 -14.06
C PHE A 295 -17.31 -16.46 -13.65
N GLN A 296 -17.33 -17.43 -12.74
CA GLN A 296 -18.56 -18.03 -12.20
C GLN A 296 -18.69 -17.84 -10.70
N GLN A 297 -17.61 -17.61 -10.02
CA GLN A 297 -17.53 -17.40 -8.59
C GLN A 297 -16.35 -16.48 -8.34
N LEU A 298 -16.54 -15.46 -7.53
CA LEU A 298 -15.50 -14.61 -7.00
C LEU A 298 -15.70 -14.50 -5.51
N GLY A 299 -14.61 -14.64 -4.73
CA GLY A 299 -14.70 -14.49 -3.30
C GLY A 299 -13.52 -13.69 -2.73
N TYR A 300 -13.81 -13.05 -1.63
CA TYR A 300 -12.87 -12.25 -0.87
C TYR A 300 -13.04 -12.57 0.62
N VAL A 301 -11.96 -12.95 1.26
CA VAL A 301 -11.93 -13.32 2.68
C VAL A 301 -10.90 -12.45 3.37
N VAL A 302 -11.25 -11.91 4.52
CA VAL A 302 -10.36 -11.16 5.41
C VAL A 302 -10.23 -11.94 6.71
N ASP A 303 -9.04 -12.42 7.01
CA ASP A 303 -8.66 -12.96 8.31
C ASP A 303 -7.89 -11.89 9.08
N ALA A 304 -8.39 -11.46 10.23
CA ALA A 304 -7.75 -10.48 11.10
C ALA A 304 -6.90 -11.17 12.17
N PHE A 305 -5.72 -10.64 12.41
CA PHE A 305 -4.77 -11.08 13.42
C PHE A 305 -4.46 -9.93 14.38
N GLU A 306 -3.93 -10.23 15.57
CA GLU A 306 -3.62 -9.19 16.57
C GLU A 306 -2.58 -8.18 16.03
N THR A 307 -1.58 -8.65 15.26
CA THR A 307 -0.53 -7.80 14.67
C THR A 307 -0.23 -8.16 13.22
N ALA A 308 0.44 -7.25 12.51
CA ALA A 308 0.93 -7.50 11.15
C ALA A 308 1.99 -8.64 11.12
N GLU A 309 2.79 -8.80 12.19
CA GLU A 309 3.74 -9.91 12.34
C GLU A 309 3.02 -11.26 12.44
N ASP A 310 1.90 -11.32 13.16
CA ASP A 310 1.09 -12.54 13.24
C ASP A 310 0.52 -12.92 11.90
N ALA A 311 -0.02 -11.96 11.14
CA ALA A 311 -0.53 -12.18 9.79
C ALA A 311 0.59 -12.67 8.84
N GLN A 312 1.79 -12.09 8.92
CA GLN A 312 2.94 -12.51 8.13
C GLN A 312 3.39 -13.94 8.51
N ASN A 313 3.43 -14.24 9.80
CA ASN A 313 3.77 -15.59 10.29
C ASN A 313 2.72 -16.61 9.87
N ALA A 314 1.44 -16.25 9.90
CA ALA A 314 0.35 -17.09 9.41
C ALA A 314 0.47 -17.38 7.91
N LEU A 315 0.79 -16.38 7.09
CA LEU A 315 1.02 -16.58 5.65
C LEU A 315 2.19 -17.54 5.39
N ASN A 316 3.25 -17.46 6.19
CA ASN A 316 4.46 -18.27 6.00
C ASN A 316 4.38 -19.68 6.63
N ASP A 317 3.39 -19.94 7.48
CA ASP A 317 3.21 -21.24 8.12
C ASP A 317 2.87 -22.33 7.07
N SER A 318 3.51 -23.48 7.18
CA SER A 318 3.30 -24.63 6.29
C SER A 318 1.89 -25.23 6.40
N PHE A 319 1.18 -24.97 7.50
CA PHE A 319 -0.20 -25.43 7.66
C PHE A 319 -1.12 -24.85 6.58
N LEU A 320 -0.87 -23.65 6.10
CA LEU A 320 -1.64 -23.03 5.01
C LEU A 320 -1.55 -23.87 3.70
N GLU A 321 -0.40 -24.48 3.44
CA GLU A 321 -0.22 -25.40 2.31
C GLU A 321 -0.98 -26.70 2.56
N THR A 322 -0.85 -27.28 3.76
CA THR A 322 -1.59 -28.49 4.17
C THR A 322 -3.10 -28.30 4.02
N LEU A 323 -3.63 -27.15 4.43
CA LEU A 323 -5.05 -26.82 4.30
C LEU A 323 -5.51 -26.80 2.83
N ASN A 324 -4.74 -26.15 1.96
CA ASN A 324 -5.05 -26.10 0.54
C ASN A 324 -4.93 -27.47 -0.14
N GLU A 325 -3.91 -28.27 0.19
CA GLU A 325 -3.73 -29.62 -0.34
C GLU A 325 -4.88 -30.54 0.07
N ALA A 326 -5.38 -30.43 1.31
CA ALA A 326 -6.53 -31.23 1.77
C ALA A 326 -7.82 -30.89 1.01
N GLU A 327 -7.97 -29.68 0.52
CA GLU A 327 -9.05 -29.24 -0.37
C GLU A 327 -8.80 -29.62 -1.84
N GLY A 328 -7.64 -30.19 -2.16
CA GLY A 328 -7.26 -30.63 -3.51
C GLY A 328 -6.57 -29.56 -4.35
N PHE A 329 -6.21 -28.43 -3.77
CA PHE A 329 -5.43 -27.38 -4.44
C PHE A 329 -3.96 -27.79 -4.56
N SER A 330 -3.30 -27.29 -5.58
CA SER A 330 -1.85 -27.37 -5.77
C SER A 330 -1.26 -25.95 -5.91
N PRO A 331 0.02 -25.74 -5.55
CA PRO A 331 0.67 -24.44 -5.74
C PRO A 331 0.56 -23.97 -7.19
N ALA A 332 0.20 -22.70 -7.38
CA ALA A 332 0.15 -22.09 -8.70
C ALA A 332 1.56 -21.82 -9.23
N PRO A 333 1.84 -22.05 -10.52
CA PRO A 333 3.12 -21.67 -11.11
C PRO A 333 3.28 -20.14 -11.07
N ASN A 334 4.50 -19.69 -10.79
CA ASN A 334 4.86 -18.25 -10.74
C ASN A 334 4.09 -17.45 -9.68
N ALA A 335 3.85 -18.03 -8.50
CA ALA A 335 3.37 -17.26 -7.35
C ALA A 335 4.40 -16.17 -6.99
N PRO A 336 3.93 -14.97 -6.57
CA PRO A 336 4.84 -13.92 -6.10
C PRO A 336 5.54 -14.33 -4.79
N GLU A 337 6.71 -13.76 -4.51
CA GLU A 337 7.46 -14.06 -3.28
C GLU A 337 6.73 -13.61 -2.00
N ASP A 338 5.94 -12.54 -2.11
CA ASP A 338 5.15 -11.91 -1.04
C ASP A 338 3.72 -12.43 -0.87
N ALA A 339 3.37 -13.49 -1.62
CA ALA A 339 2.03 -14.08 -1.59
C ALA A 339 2.08 -15.57 -1.93
N LYS A 340 1.08 -16.32 -1.45
CA LYS A 340 0.89 -17.74 -1.82
C LYS A 340 -0.29 -17.87 -2.77
N ALA A 341 -0.12 -18.59 -3.86
CA ALA A 341 -1.18 -18.84 -4.83
C ALA A 341 -1.36 -20.33 -5.10
N PHE A 342 -2.62 -20.74 -5.24
CA PHE A 342 -3.02 -22.13 -5.44
C PHE A 342 -4.07 -22.24 -6.54
N VAL A 343 -4.13 -23.40 -7.19
CA VAL A 343 -5.12 -23.71 -8.22
C VAL A 343 -5.67 -25.13 -8.04
N ILE A 344 -6.94 -25.32 -8.40
CA ILE A 344 -7.58 -26.64 -8.52
C ILE A 344 -8.41 -26.67 -9.80
N SER A 345 -8.27 -27.74 -10.58
CA SER A 345 -9.15 -27.98 -11.74
C SER A 345 -10.56 -28.34 -11.29
N LYS A 346 -11.54 -27.56 -11.73
CA LYS A 346 -12.95 -27.76 -11.42
C LYS A 346 -13.79 -27.37 -12.64
N PRO A 347 -14.69 -28.25 -13.15
CA PRO A 347 -15.58 -27.88 -14.25
C PRO A 347 -16.40 -26.63 -13.90
N THR A 348 -16.65 -25.82 -14.91
CA THR A 348 -17.54 -24.65 -14.79
C THR A 348 -19.00 -25.08 -14.68
N CYS A 349 -19.89 -24.19 -14.31
CA CYS A 349 -21.33 -24.47 -14.21
C CYS A 349 -21.99 -24.80 -15.59
N THR A 350 -21.27 -24.56 -16.69
CA THR A 350 -21.65 -24.95 -18.04
C THR A 350 -20.96 -26.23 -18.52
N ASP A 351 -20.41 -27.03 -17.58
CA ASP A 351 -19.66 -28.28 -17.81
C ASP A 351 -18.42 -28.14 -18.72
N ASN A 352 -17.93 -26.92 -18.91
CA ASN A 352 -16.66 -26.67 -19.58
C ASN A 352 -15.49 -26.81 -18.62
N ALA A 353 -14.29 -27.08 -19.16
CA ALA A 353 -13.07 -27.10 -18.36
C ALA A 353 -12.85 -25.75 -17.68
N GLY A 354 -12.50 -25.76 -16.39
CA GLY A 354 -12.24 -24.57 -15.60
C GLY A 354 -11.35 -24.88 -14.41
N SER A 355 -10.96 -23.83 -13.70
CA SER A 355 -10.17 -23.93 -12.48
C SER A 355 -10.57 -22.84 -11.48
N ILE A 356 -10.50 -23.18 -10.19
CA ILE A 356 -10.52 -22.19 -9.13
C ILE A 356 -9.07 -21.78 -8.85
N ALA A 357 -8.81 -20.48 -8.88
CA ALA A 357 -7.56 -19.89 -8.46
C ALA A 357 -7.75 -19.18 -7.12
N ARG A 358 -6.77 -19.30 -6.21
CA ARG A 358 -6.77 -18.69 -4.88
C ARG A 358 -5.44 -18.00 -4.64
N LEU A 359 -5.46 -16.78 -4.09
CA LEU A 359 -4.30 -15.98 -3.73
C LEU A 359 -4.43 -15.51 -2.29
N TYR A 360 -3.38 -15.69 -1.50
CA TYR A 360 -3.23 -15.12 -0.17
C TYR A 360 -2.27 -13.93 -0.24
N ALA A 361 -2.67 -12.79 0.30
CA ALA A 361 -1.86 -11.57 0.33
C ALA A 361 -2.07 -10.80 1.65
N LEU A 362 -1.08 -10.03 2.06
CA LEU A 362 -1.14 -9.26 3.29
C LEU A 362 -1.69 -7.84 3.05
N ARG A 363 -2.41 -7.35 4.06
CA ARG A 363 -2.85 -5.96 4.19
C ARG A 363 -2.68 -5.56 5.66
N GLY A 364 -1.44 -5.19 6.08
CA GLY A 364 -1.12 -4.97 7.48
C GLY A 364 -1.37 -6.23 8.31
N ARG A 365 -2.18 -6.13 9.36
CA ARG A 365 -2.58 -7.26 10.22
C ARG A 365 -3.63 -8.20 9.62
N TYR A 366 -4.04 -7.94 8.38
CA TYR A 366 -5.04 -8.75 7.70
C TYR A 366 -4.39 -9.65 6.64
N LEU A 367 -4.71 -10.93 6.70
CA LEU A 367 -4.44 -11.89 5.63
C LEU A 367 -5.67 -11.96 4.75
N VAL A 368 -5.59 -11.46 3.53
CA VAL A 368 -6.69 -11.52 2.58
C VAL A 368 -6.55 -12.74 1.68
N THR A 369 -7.67 -13.42 1.46
CA THR A 369 -7.77 -14.51 0.48
C THR A 369 -8.68 -14.07 -0.65
N ILE A 370 -8.13 -14.03 -1.85
CA ILE A 370 -8.88 -13.71 -3.06
C ILE A 370 -8.99 -14.99 -3.87
N TYR A 371 -10.18 -15.34 -4.31
CA TYR A 371 -10.36 -16.51 -5.18
C TYR A 371 -11.40 -16.28 -6.26
N GLY A 372 -11.29 -17.06 -7.32
CA GLY A 372 -12.25 -17.02 -8.40
C GLY A 372 -12.26 -18.30 -9.21
N HIS A 373 -13.43 -18.63 -9.78
CA HIS A 373 -13.64 -19.76 -10.67
C HIS A 373 -13.74 -19.28 -12.11
N PHE A 374 -12.79 -19.67 -12.92
CA PHE A 374 -12.61 -19.20 -14.30
C PHE A 374 -12.60 -20.34 -15.30
N PRO A 375 -13.02 -20.10 -16.56
CA PRO A 375 -12.79 -21.02 -17.67
C PRO A 375 -11.29 -21.29 -17.86
N GLN A 376 -10.94 -22.54 -18.25
CA GLN A 376 -9.54 -22.96 -18.38
C GLN A 376 -8.74 -22.12 -19.36
N ASN A 377 -9.36 -21.70 -20.46
CA ASN A 377 -8.70 -20.85 -21.46
C ASN A 377 -8.26 -19.47 -20.90
N ILE A 378 -8.86 -18.98 -19.83
CA ILE A 378 -8.45 -17.76 -19.14
C ILE A 378 -7.25 -18.06 -18.25
N ILE A 379 -7.32 -19.13 -17.44
CA ILE A 379 -6.24 -19.55 -16.53
C ILE A 379 -4.95 -19.86 -17.31
N ASP A 380 -5.07 -20.45 -18.51
CA ASP A 380 -3.92 -20.83 -19.33
C ASP A 380 -3.20 -19.59 -19.96
N GLN A 381 -3.90 -18.47 -20.09
CA GLN A 381 -3.38 -17.28 -20.76
C GLN A 381 -2.95 -16.17 -19.80
N VAL A 382 -3.52 -16.11 -18.61
CA VAL A 382 -3.32 -15.01 -17.65
C VAL A 382 -2.75 -15.57 -16.35
N PRO A 383 -1.59 -15.08 -15.88
CA PRO A 383 -1.05 -15.47 -14.57
C PRO A 383 -2.08 -15.28 -13.45
N VAL A 384 -2.16 -16.23 -12.52
CA VAL A 384 -3.11 -16.22 -11.40
C VAL A 384 -3.04 -14.89 -10.63
N LYS A 385 -1.85 -14.38 -10.34
CA LYS A 385 -1.67 -13.08 -9.68
C LYS A 385 -2.36 -11.96 -10.45
N THR A 386 -2.13 -11.88 -11.75
CA THR A 386 -2.72 -10.84 -12.60
C THR A 386 -4.24 -10.97 -12.65
N LEU A 387 -4.75 -12.19 -12.80
CA LEU A 387 -6.17 -12.46 -12.83
C LEU A 387 -6.87 -12.03 -11.54
N LEU A 388 -6.31 -12.41 -10.39
CA LEU A 388 -6.89 -12.09 -9.08
C LEU A 388 -6.68 -10.62 -8.68
N SER A 389 -5.66 -9.93 -9.21
CA SER A 389 -5.49 -8.49 -9.01
C SER A 389 -6.58 -7.63 -9.68
N PHE A 390 -7.27 -8.16 -10.70
CA PHE A 390 -8.45 -7.50 -11.26
C PHE A 390 -9.71 -7.66 -10.39
N ILE A 391 -9.73 -8.70 -9.53
CA ILE A 391 -10.85 -8.98 -8.64
C ILE A 391 -10.74 -8.17 -7.34
N ALA A 392 -9.52 -8.05 -6.80
CA ALA A 392 -9.28 -7.36 -5.54
C ALA A 392 -9.98 -6.00 -5.45
N PRO A 393 -9.91 -5.11 -6.45
CA PRO A 393 -10.56 -3.81 -6.40
C PRO A 393 -12.08 -3.85 -6.25
N ILE A 394 -12.74 -4.94 -6.64
CA ILE A 394 -14.20 -5.07 -6.49
C ILE A 394 -14.57 -5.05 -5.01
N PHE A 395 -13.81 -5.76 -4.18
CA PHE A 395 -14.04 -5.86 -2.74
C PHE A 395 -13.25 -4.80 -1.94
N GLU A 396 -11.99 -4.57 -2.27
CA GLU A 396 -11.10 -3.65 -1.55
C GLU A 396 -11.54 -2.19 -1.66
N SER A 397 -12.43 -1.86 -2.61
CA SER A 397 -12.97 -0.50 -2.72
C SER A 397 -13.71 -0.03 -1.47
N GLU A 398 -14.43 -0.91 -0.82
CA GLU A 398 -15.20 -0.60 0.39
C GLU A 398 -14.36 -0.81 1.67
N LEU A 399 -13.21 -1.47 1.56
CA LEU A 399 -12.28 -1.71 2.65
C LEU A 399 -11.10 -0.74 2.66
N ALA A 400 -11.10 0.23 1.74
CA ALA A 400 -9.96 1.13 1.54
C ALA A 400 -9.55 1.86 2.83
N ASP A 401 -10.50 2.29 3.66
CA ASP A 401 -10.20 2.97 4.92
C ASP A 401 -9.61 2.03 5.97
N ALA A 402 -10.13 0.79 6.05
CA ALA A 402 -9.62 -0.24 6.94
C ALA A 402 -8.15 -0.56 6.62
N PHE A 403 -7.84 -0.79 5.35
CA PHE A 403 -6.47 -1.13 4.94
C PHE A 403 -5.52 0.05 5.00
N ARG A 404 -6.01 1.28 4.79
CA ARG A 404 -5.20 2.50 4.94
C ARG A 404 -4.80 2.77 6.38
N SER A 405 -5.61 2.39 7.37
CA SER A 405 -5.23 2.50 8.77
C SER A 405 -4.00 1.66 9.11
N GLU A 406 -3.73 0.62 8.35
CA GLU A 406 -2.57 -0.27 8.48
C GLU A 406 -1.34 0.19 7.64
N LEU A 407 -1.49 1.27 6.84
CA LEU A 407 -0.37 1.84 6.07
C LEU A 407 0.64 2.56 6.96
N ARG A 408 0.20 3.01 8.12
CA ARG A 408 0.91 3.89 9.05
C ARG A 408 1.56 3.16 10.20
#